data_2f0397238607900d3f747b71fe7ad964
#
_entry.id   2f0397238607900d3f747b71fe7ad964
#
_cell.length_a   1.000
_cell.length_b   1.000
_cell.length_c   1.000
_cell.angle_alpha   90.00
_cell.angle_beta   90.00
_cell.angle_gamma   90.00
#
_symmetry.space_group_name_H-M   'P 1'
#
loop_
_entity.id
_entity.type
_entity.pdbx_description
1 polymer ?
#
loop_
_entity_poly.entity_id
_entity_poly.type
_entity_poly.pdbx_seq_one_letter_code
_entity_poly.pdbx_strand_id
1 'polypeptide(L)'
;TVCGVQNYYLWEHLIASLQRIGVGVPLAAVAGIAFGFLMSMWEPANTALAPYLNFLRALPPLGYIGLIIVWVGIGDTSKYLLLFLAAFPPIVIATIDGVRGVRGDYVSAAQSMGAGSTQVARFVVFPAATASIFSGVRLAVGFAWTTVVAAELNNGIPGIGGLAYISGTQLNTALTIACIIVIGIVAVALDAAIRWLGDRLVPWHGKV
;
A
#
# COMPACT_ATOMS: atom_id res chain seq x y z
N THR A 1 -4.33 35.46 -12.41
CA THR A 1 -5.41 34.78 -11.70
C THR A 1 -5.45 33.35 -12.20
N VAL A 2 -4.81 32.47 -11.49
CA VAL A 2 -4.87 31.03 -11.78
C VAL A 2 -6.19 30.55 -11.16
N CYS A 3 -7.30 30.75 -11.87
CA CYS A 3 -8.49 29.94 -11.62
C CYS A 3 -8.09 28.50 -11.95
N GLY A 4 -8.18 27.62 -10.97
CA GLY A 4 -7.82 26.22 -11.13
C GLY A 4 -8.59 25.57 -12.29
N VAL A 5 -8.06 24.51 -12.85
CA VAL A 5 -8.76 23.71 -13.85
C VAL A 5 -9.96 23.07 -13.17
N GLN A 6 -11.17 23.29 -13.71
CA GLN A 6 -12.44 22.81 -13.18
C GLN A 6 -12.74 23.27 -11.72
N ASN A 7 -12.44 24.51 -11.38
CA ASN A 7 -12.64 25.14 -10.06
C ASN A 7 -11.77 24.59 -8.91
N TYR A 8 -10.75 23.81 -9.18
CA TYR A 8 -9.82 23.32 -8.16
C TYR A 8 -8.40 23.81 -8.43
N TYR A 9 -7.67 24.15 -7.38
CA TYR A 9 -6.24 24.46 -7.44
C TYR A 9 -5.39 23.19 -7.52
N LEU A 10 -4.16 23.28 -8.02
CA LEU A 10 -3.23 22.16 -8.11
C LEU A 10 -3.04 21.40 -6.78
N TRP A 11 -2.95 22.14 -5.67
CA TRP A 11 -2.82 21.56 -4.34
C TRP A 11 -4.05 20.81 -3.86
N GLU A 12 -5.26 21.19 -4.28
CA GLU A 12 -6.51 20.50 -3.96
C GLU A 12 -6.58 19.15 -4.68
N HIS A 13 -6.16 19.09 -5.94
CA HIS A 13 -6.00 17.85 -6.67
C HIS A 13 -5.01 16.91 -5.99
N LEU A 14 -3.87 17.43 -5.53
CA LEU A 14 -2.87 16.66 -4.82
C LEU A 14 -3.37 16.13 -3.48
N ILE A 15 -4.03 16.97 -2.68
CA ILE A 15 -4.60 16.57 -1.39
C ILE A 15 -5.64 15.47 -1.58
N ALA A 16 -6.50 15.56 -2.58
CA ALA A 16 -7.49 14.54 -2.87
C ALA A 16 -6.84 13.18 -3.17
N SER A 17 -5.78 13.15 -3.97
CA SER A 17 -5.02 11.92 -4.25
C SER A 17 -4.34 11.37 -2.99
N LEU A 18 -3.73 12.24 -2.17
CA LEU A 18 -3.08 11.85 -0.91
C LEU A 18 -4.09 11.34 0.13
N GLN A 19 -5.28 11.94 0.22
CA GLN A 19 -6.35 11.47 1.11
C GLN A 19 -6.81 10.05 0.73
N ARG A 20 -6.92 9.77 -0.57
CA ARG A 20 -7.28 8.41 -1.04
C ARG A 20 -6.25 7.38 -0.61
N ILE A 21 -4.96 7.68 -0.75
CA ILE A 21 -3.88 6.80 -0.28
C ILE A 21 -3.89 6.70 1.24
N GLY A 22 -4.06 7.84 1.94
CA GLY A 22 -4.10 7.92 3.40
C GLY A 22 -5.26 7.15 4.04
N VAL A 23 -6.28 6.75 3.27
CA VAL A 23 -7.36 5.87 3.71
C VAL A 23 -7.13 4.44 3.24
N GLY A 24 -6.91 4.25 1.94
CA GLY A 24 -6.83 2.91 1.34
C GLY A 24 -5.65 2.08 1.83
N VAL A 25 -4.46 2.68 1.92
CA VAL A 25 -3.24 1.96 2.32
C VAL A 25 -3.22 1.58 3.81
N PRO A 26 -3.56 2.46 4.77
CA PRO A 26 -3.64 2.05 6.18
C PRO A 26 -4.67 0.96 6.43
N LEU A 27 -5.82 0.99 5.78
CA LEU A 27 -6.80 -0.10 5.86
C LEU A 27 -6.22 -1.41 5.33
N ALA A 28 -5.54 -1.36 4.18
CA ALA A 28 -4.86 -2.52 3.61
C ALA A 28 -3.71 -3.01 4.52
N ALA A 29 -2.98 -2.10 5.18
CA ALA A 29 -1.91 -2.44 6.08
C ALA A 29 -2.43 -3.19 7.32
N VAL A 30 -3.44 -2.67 7.99
CA VAL A 30 -4.04 -3.32 9.16
C VAL A 30 -4.60 -4.69 8.79
N ALA A 31 -5.41 -4.78 7.75
CA ALA A 31 -6.00 -6.02 7.29
C ALA A 31 -4.94 -7.01 6.77
N GLY A 32 -3.97 -6.53 5.99
CA GLY A 32 -2.93 -7.36 5.38
C GLY A 32 -1.95 -7.93 6.40
N ILE A 33 -1.55 -7.16 7.42
CA ILE A 33 -0.71 -7.63 8.51
C ILE A 33 -1.46 -8.68 9.34
N ALA A 34 -2.71 -8.40 9.73
CA ALA A 34 -3.52 -9.34 10.50
C ALA A 34 -3.73 -10.65 9.74
N PHE A 35 -4.09 -10.57 8.46
CA PHE A 35 -4.34 -11.72 7.62
C PHE A 35 -3.05 -12.52 7.32
N GLY A 36 -1.94 -11.84 7.03
CA GLY A 36 -0.64 -12.46 6.80
C GLY A 36 -0.11 -13.19 8.04
N PHE A 37 -0.31 -12.59 9.21
CA PHE A 37 0.06 -13.22 10.48
C PHE A 37 -0.78 -14.49 10.75
N LEU A 38 -2.09 -14.42 10.53
CA LEU A 38 -3.00 -15.57 10.67
C LEU A 38 -2.61 -16.71 9.71
N MET A 39 -2.36 -16.38 8.44
CA MET A 39 -1.92 -17.38 7.45
C MET A 39 -0.57 -18.00 7.79
N SER A 40 0.34 -17.24 8.39
CA SER A 40 1.66 -17.75 8.81
C SER A 40 1.57 -18.74 9.96
N MET A 41 0.57 -18.61 10.83
CA MET A 41 0.36 -19.49 11.97
C MET A 41 -0.41 -20.77 11.62
N TRP A 42 -1.11 -20.80 10.48
CA TRP A 42 -1.95 -21.92 10.08
C TRP A 42 -1.61 -22.38 8.66
N GLU A 43 -0.75 -23.39 8.58
CA GLU A 43 -0.22 -23.91 7.30
C GLU A 43 -1.29 -24.32 6.27
N PRO A 44 -2.40 -24.99 6.66
CA PRO A 44 -3.47 -25.28 5.71
C PRO A 44 -4.08 -24.03 5.07
N ALA A 45 -4.27 -22.95 5.85
CA ALA A 45 -4.77 -21.68 5.32
C ALA A 45 -3.77 -21.07 4.34
N ASN A 46 -2.49 -21.09 4.66
CA ASN A 46 -1.48 -20.59 3.76
C ASN A 46 -1.44 -21.37 2.44
N THR A 47 -1.44 -22.69 2.49
CA THR A 47 -1.41 -23.52 1.29
C THR A 47 -2.65 -23.31 0.41
N ALA A 48 -3.82 -23.13 1.02
CA ALA A 48 -5.07 -22.92 0.30
C ALA A 48 -5.18 -21.51 -0.30
N LEU A 49 -4.71 -20.48 0.42
CA LEU A 49 -4.95 -19.06 0.05
C LEU A 49 -3.78 -18.40 -0.70
N ALA A 50 -2.55 -18.95 -0.60
CA ALA A 50 -1.38 -18.40 -1.29
C ALA A 50 -1.56 -18.31 -2.82
N PRO A 51 -2.17 -19.29 -3.54
CA PRO A 51 -2.41 -19.16 -4.97
C PRO A 51 -3.29 -17.96 -5.33
N TYR A 52 -4.34 -17.70 -4.53
CA TYR A 52 -5.26 -16.58 -4.75
C TYR A 52 -4.57 -15.22 -4.49
N LEU A 53 -3.71 -15.13 -3.47
CA LEU A 53 -2.93 -13.93 -3.20
C LEU A 53 -1.92 -13.64 -4.32
N ASN A 54 -1.25 -14.68 -4.82
CA ASN A 54 -0.33 -14.56 -5.94
C ASN A 54 -1.06 -14.15 -7.23
N PHE A 55 -2.25 -14.68 -7.46
CA PHE A 55 -3.09 -14.28 -8.58
C PHE A 55 -3.50 -12.80 -8.46
N LEU A 56 -4.02 -12.37 -7.31
CA LEU A 56 -4.38 -10.96 -7.06
C LEU A 56 -3.19 -10.01 -7.23
N ARG A 57 -2.01 -10.38 -6.76
CA ARG A 57 -0.79 -9.59 -6.95
C ARG A 57 -0.37 -9.47 -8.41
N ALA A 58 -0.60 -10.51 -9.20
CA ALA A 58 -0.24 -10.51 -10.62
C ALA A 58 -1.24 -9.71 -11.48
N LEU A 59 -2.47 -9.51 -11.02
CA LEU A 59 -3.47 -8.73 -11.73
C LEU A 59 -3.15 -7.24 -11.64
N PRO A 60 -3.05 -6.54 -12.78
CA PRO A 60 -2.95 -5.09 -12.77
C PRO A 60 -4.19 -4.46 -12.10
N PRO A 61 -4.04 -3.58 -11.08
CA PRO A 61 -5.18 -3.00 -10.38
C PRO A 61 -6.19 -2.33 -11.28
N LEU A 62 -5.73 -1.68 -12.35
CA LEU A 62 -6.61 -1.07 -13.35
C LEU A 62 -7.43 -2.08 -14.16
N GLY A 63 -7.00 -3.33 -14.24
CA GLY A 63 -7.71 -4.36 -14.98
C GLY A 63 -9.08 -4.70 -14.39
N TYR A 64 -9.25 -4.49 -13.08
CA TYR A 64 -10.51 -4.77 -12.38
C TYR A 64 -11.27 -3.53 -11.89
N ILE A 65 -10.80 -2.31 -12.25
CA ILE A 65 -11.49 -1.07 -11.86
C ILE A 65 -12.93 -1.02 -12.39
N GLY A 66 -13.16 -1.52 -13.60
CA GLY A 66 -14.49 -1.59 -14.19
C GLY A 66 -15.44 -2.47 -13.38
N LEU A 67 -14.98 -3.61 -12.87
CA LEU A 67 -15.76 -4.49 -12.00
C LEU A 67 -16.08 -3.82 -10.66
N ILE A 68 -15.12 -3.12 -10.07
CA ILE A 68 -15.32 -2.37 -8.84
C ILE A 68 -16.39 -1.28 -9.04
N ILE A 69 -16.33 -0.56 -10.16
CA ILE A 69 -17.33 0.49 -10.48
C ILE A 69 -18.73 -0.10 -10.63
N VAL A 70 -18.86 -1.28 -11.23
CA VAL A 70 -20.16 -1.98 -11.35
C VAL A 70 -20.72 -2.34 -9.97
N TRP A 71 -19.88 -2.74 -9.01
CA TRP A 71 -20.33 -3.16 -7.69
C TRP A 71 -20.61 -2.00 -6.72
N VAL A 72 -19.76 -0.97 -6.75
CA VAL A 72 -19.74 0.08 -5.71
C VAL A 72 -20.13 1.45 -6.29
N GLY A 73 -20.26 1.56 -7.60
CA GLY A 73 -20.55 2.80 -8.29
C GLY A 73 -19.31 3.64 -8.61
N ILE A 74 -19.54 4.73 -9.35
CA ILE A 74 -18.50 5.71 -9.70
C ILE A 74 -18.35 6.68 -8.53
N GLY A 75 -17.15 6.73 -7.91
CA GLY A 75 -16.91 7.64 -6.79
C GLY A 75 -15.58 7.36 -6.08
N ASP A 76 -15.40 7.99 -4.93
CA ASP A 76 -14.18 7.78 -4.13
C ASP A 76 -14.16 6.40 -3.47
N THR A 77 -15.33 5.82 -3.16
CA THR A 77 -15.43 4.47 -2.58
C THR A 77 -14.79 3.42 -3.49
N SER A 78 -15.03 3.50 -4.80
CA SER A 78 -14.40 2.58 -5.77
C SER A 78 -12.88 2.75 -5.82
N LYS A 79 -12.37 3.97 -5.65
CA LYS A 79 -10.95 4.26 -5.59
C LYS A 79 -10.31 3.75 -4.29
N TYR A 80 -10.98 3.94 -3.14
CA TYR A 80 -10.50 3.37 -1.87
C TYR A 80 -10.41 1.84 -1.92
N LEU A 81 -11.42 1.19 -2.47
CA LEU A 81 -11.43 -0.27 -2.62
C LEU A 81 -10.33 -0.74 -3.58
N LEU A 82 -10.14 -0.01 -4.69
CA LEU A 82 -9.06 -0.30 -5.64
C LEU A 82 -7.68 -0.19 -4.98
N LEU A 83 -7.44 0.87 -4.22
CA LEU A 83 -6.18 1.09 -3.50
C LEU A 83 -5.96 0.04 -2.41
N PHE A 84 -7.02 -0.33 -1.69
CA PHE A 84 -6.98 -1.41 -0.73
C PHE A 84 -6.55 -2.72 -1.40
N LEU A 85 -7.20 -3.12 -2.49
CA LEU A 85 -6.89 -4.36 -3.21
C LEU A 85 -5.49 -4.33 -3.85
N ALA A 86 -5.01 -3.17 -4.28
CA ALA A 86 -3.65 -3.02 -4.81
C ALA A 86 -2.56 -3.15 -3.73
N ALA A 87 -2.83 -2.61 -2.53
CA ALA A 87 -1.88 -2.60 -1.43
C ALA A 87 -1.91 -3.88 -0.57
N PHE A 88 -3.05 -4.56 -0.50
CA PHE A 88 -3.27 -5.71 0.38
C PHE A 88 -2.35 -6.92 0.09
N PRO A 89 -2.23 -7.44 -1.15
CA PRO A 89 -1.42 -8.63 -1.40
C PRO A 89 0.07 -8.47 -1.08
N PRO A 90 0.76 -7.38 -1.47
CA PRO A 90 2.17 -7.21 -1.14
C PRO A 90 2.41 -7.13 0.37
N ILE A 91 1.48 -6.55 1.15
CA ILE A 91 1.60 -6.48 2.61
C ILE A 91 1.40 -7.86 3.23
N VAL A 92 0.40 -8.62 2.78
CA VAL A 92 0.18 -10.00 3.26
C VAL A 92 1.40 -10.85 3.01
N ILE A 93 1.93 -10.85 1.79
CA ILE A 93 3.09 -11.65 1.41
C ILE A 93 4.31 -11.26 2.24
N ALA A 94 4.61 -9.98 2.35
CA ALA A 94 5.75 -9.50 3.16
C ALA A 94 5.59 -9.85 4.66
N THR A 95 4.36 -9.91 5.16
CA THR A 95 4.09 -10.35 6.53
C THR A 95 4.35 -11.84 6.69
N ILE A 96 3.90 -12.67 5.75
CA ILE A 96 4.16 -14.12 5.74
C ILE A 96 5.66 -14.39 5.69
N ASP A 97 6.37 -13.73 4.77
CA ASP A 97 7.80 -13.86 4.59
C ASP A 97 8.56 -13.41 5.84
N GLY A 98 8.13 -12.30 6.46
CA GLY A 98 8.71 -11.79 7.70
C GLY A 98 8.54 -12.76 8.87
N VAL A 99 7.36 -13.34 9.06
CA VAL A 99 7.08 -14.31 10.13
C VAL A 99 7.86 -15.60 9.91
N ARG A 100 7.90 -16.11 8.69
CA ARG A 100 8.62 -17.35 8.34
C ARG A 100 10.14 -17.18 8.35
N GLY A 101 10.62 -15.96 8.12
CA GLY A 101 12.03 -15.61 8.17
C GLY A 101 12.62 -15.53 9.59
N VAL A 102 11.79 -15.62 10.63
CA VAL A 102 12.29 -15.60 12.03
C VAL A 102 13.06 -16.88 12.32
N ARG A 103 14.29 -16.73 12.79
CA ARG A 103 15.15 -17.88 13.12
C ARG A 103 14.54 -18.75 14.22
N GLY A 104 14.47 -20.05 13.96
CA GLY A 104 13.95 -21.04 14.91
C GLY A 104 14.65 -21.02 16.28
N ASP A 105 15.94 -20.65 16.29
CA ASP A 105 16.73 -20.56 17.54
C ASP A 105 16.11 -19.57 18.53
N TYR A 106 15.60 -18.44 18.06
CA TYR A 106 14.94 -17.46 18.95
C TYR A 106 13.65 -17.98 19.52
N VAL A 107 12.88 -18.71 18.71
CA VAL A 107 11.62 -19.36 19.14
C VAL A 107 11.94 -20.45 20.18
N SER A 108 12.90 -21.30 19.90
CA SER A 108 13.30 -22.38 20.81
C SER A 108 13.87 -21.85 22.12
N ALA A 109 14.69 -20.81 22.10
CA ALA A 109 15.22 -20.16 23.30
C ALA A 109 14.11 -19.58 24.19
N ALA A 110 13.13 -18.90 23.60
CA ALA A 110 11.99 -18.36 24.34
C ALA A 110 11.14 -19.47 24.95
N GLN A 111 10.89 -20.55 24.23
CA GLN A 111 10.16 -21.72 24.74
C GLN A 111 10.90 -22.43 25.87
N SER A 112 12.24 -22.53 25.79
CA SER A 112 13.06 -23.09 26.84
C SER A 112 13.03 -22.25 28.12
N MET A 113 12.76 -20.96 28.02
CA MET A 113 12.51 -20.07 29.18
C MET A 113 11.07 -20.11 29.69
N GLY A 114 10.22 -21.01 29.14
CA GLY A 114 8.84 -21.17 29.57
C GLY A 114 7.82 -20.25 28.88
N ALA A 115 8.20 -19.58 27.79
CA ALA A 115 7.26 -18.75 27.05
C ALA A 115 6.22 -19.60 26.31
N GLY A 116 4.94 -19.29 26.51
CA GLY A 116 3.84 -19.89 25.77
C GLY A 116 3.76 -19.37 24.33
N SER A 117 3.06 -20.09 23.44
CA SER A 117 2.96 -19.77 22.01
C SER A 117 2.53 -18.33 21.71
N THR A 118 1.57 -17.79 22.48
CA THR A 118 1.12 -16.40 22.32
C THR A 118 2.21 -15.40 22.72
N GLN A 119 2.99 -15.70 23.75
CA GLN A 119 4.12 -14.86 24.19
C GLN A 119 5.23 -14.86 23.14
N VAL A 120 5.57 -16.04 22.60
CA VAL A 120 6.53 -16.18 21.49
C VAL A 120 6.07 -15.38 20.28
N ALA A 121 4.81 -15.53 19.87
CA ALA A 121 4.26 -14.78 18.73
C ALA A 121 4.36 -13.26 18.93
N ARG A 122 4.00 -12.75 20.13
CA ARG A 122 3.93 -11.32 20.42
C ARG A 122 5.29 -10.68 20.70
N PHE A 123 6.18 -11.36 21.43
CA PHE A 123 7.42 -10.76 21.91
C PHE A 123 8.67 -11.17 21.11
N VAL A 124 8.58 -12.22 20.31
CA VAL A 124 9.71 -12.71 19.50
C VAL A 124 9.38 -12.55 18.01
N VAL A 125 8.33 -13.21 17.53
CA VAL A 125 8.03 -13.30 16.10
C VAL A 125 7.57 -11.97 15.54
N PHE A 126 6.62 -11.30 16.15
CA PHE A 126 6.09 -10.03 15.66
C PHE A 126 7.16 -8.92 15.57
N PRO A 127 7.97 -8.67 16.63
CA PRO A 127 9.05 -7.69 16.52
C PRO A 127 10.12 -8.05 15.49
N ALA A 128 10.46 -9.32 15.35
CA ALA A 128 11.43 -9.78 14.35
C ALA A 128 10.90 -9.62 12.90
N ALA A 129 9.60 -9.88 12.69
CA ALA A 129 8.96 -9.73 11.37
C ALA A 129 8.71 -8.28 10.96
N THR A 130 8.75 -7.31 11.90
CA THR A 130 8.38 -5.91 11.65
C THR A 130 9.18 -5.28 10.51
N ALA A 131 10.46 -5.61 10.36
CA ALA A 131 11.32 -5.11 9.29
C ALA A 131 10.79 -5.51 7.89
N SER A 132 10.43 -6.77 7.72
CA SER A 132 9.83 -7.28 6.46
C SER A 132 8.46 -6.67 6.20
N ILE A 133 7.64 -6.53 7.25
CA ILE A 133 6.32 -5.88 7.17
C ILE A 133 6.47 -4.43 6.68
N PHE A 134 7.40 -3.66 7.24
CA PHE A 134 7.66 -2.29 6.79
C PHE A 134 8.12 -2.23 5.33
N SER A 135 8.96 -3.15 4.90
CA SER A 135 9.36 -3.26 3.49
C SER A 135 8.16 -3.53 2.59
N GLY A 136 7.24 -4.39 3.02
CA GLY A 136 5.99 -4.66 2.31
C GLY A 136 5.07 -3.44 2.24
N VAL A 137 4.91 -2.71 3.33
CA VAL A 137 4.12 -1.46 3.37
C VAL A 137 4.72 -0.41 2.45
N ARG A 138 6.04 -0.26 2.42
CA ARG A 138 6.72 0.66 1.51
C ARG A 138 6.44 0.32 0.04
N LEU A 139 6.56 -0.95 -0.34
CA LEU A 139 6.20 -1.42 -1.68
C LEU A 139 4.72 -1.16 -1.99
N ALA A 140 3.83 -1.43 -1.05
CA ALA A 140 2.40 -1.22 -1.21
C ALA A 140 2.04 0.25 -1.44
N VAL A 141 2.71 1.19 -0.76
CA VAL A 141 2.52 2.63 -1.00
C VAL A 141 2.97 3.03 -2.39
N GLY A 142 4.09 2.48 -2.89
CA GLY A 142 4.53 2.71 -4.27
C GLY A 142 3.49 2.22 -5.29
N PHE A 143 2.95 1.01 -5.10
CA PHE A 143 1.86 0.48 -5.94
C PHE A 143 0.57 1.31 -5.82
N ALA A 144 0.21 1.74 -4.61
CA ALA A 144 -0.97 2.56 -4.38
C ALA A 144 -0.84 3.93 -5.06
N TRP A 145 0.35 4.55 -5.03
CA TRP A 145 0.59 5.83 -5.70
C TRP A 145 0.39 5.73 -7.21
N THR A 146 1.00 4.73 -7.86
CA THR A 146 0.79 4.52 -9.30
C THR A 146 -0.66 4.18 -9.63
N THR A 147 -1.30 3.39 -8.77
CA THR A 147 -2.69 2.98 -8.95
C THR A 147 -3.67 4.15 -8.79
N VAL A 148 -3.49 5.05 -7.80
CA VAL A 148 -4.38 6.20 -7.62
C VAL A 148 -4.30 7.16 -8.80
N VAL A 149 -3.08 7.49 -9.26
CA VAL A 149 -2.90 8.35 -10.42
C VAL A 149 -3.61 7.77 -11.64
N ALA A 150 -3.48 6.48 -11.87
CA ALA A 150 -4.10 5.80 -12.99
C ALA A 150 -5.64 5.64 -12.82
N ALA A 151 -6.15 5.41 -11.60
CA ALA A 151 -7.58 5.36 -11.33
C ALA A 151 -8.27 6.72 -11.52
N GLU A 152 -7.54 7.80 -11.29
CA GLU A 152 -8.03 9.17 -11.48
C GLU A 152 -8.20 9.56 -12.95
N LEU A 153 -7.62 8.80 -13.90
CA LEU A 153 -7.86 9.03 -15.34
C LEU A 153 -9.34 8.82 -15.70
N ASN A 154 -10.05 7.97 -14.97
CA ASN A 154 -11.42 7.54 -15.31
C ASN A 154 -12.53 8.30 -14.59
N ASN A 155 -12.31 9.37 -13.95
CA ASN A 155 -13.27 10.22 -13.22
C ASN A 155 -12.70 10.69 -11.87
N GLY A 156 -11.51 11.24 -11.91
CA GLY A 156 -10.74 11.58 -10.72
C GLY A 156 -10.63 13.07 -10.46
N ILE A 157 -11.71 13.83 -10.58
CA ILE A 157 -11.68 15.24 -10.22
C ILE A 157 -12.43 15.45 -8.90
N PRO A 158 -11.78 16.07 -7.91
CA PRO A 158 -10.35 16.43 -7.88
C PRO A 158 -9.41 15.23 -7.78
N GLY A 159 -8.25 15.30 -8.45
CA GLY A 159 -7.17 14.32 -8.43
C GLY A 159 -6.05 14.72 -9.37
N ILE A 160 -4.79 14.50 -8.95
CA ILE A 160 -3.61 14.93 -9.72
C ILE A 160 -3.47 14.16 -11.03
N GLY A 161 -3.83 12.88 -11.03
CA GLY A 161 -3.85 12.03 -12.23
C GLY A 161 -4.91 12.48 -13.23
N GLY A 162 -6.10 12.78 -12.75
CA GLY A 162 -7.20 13.32 -13.58
C GLY A 162 -6.83 14.67 -14.19
N LEU A 163 -6.21 15.56 -13.41
CA LEU A 163 -5.72 16.85 -13.90
C LEU A 163 -4.66 16.67 -15.00
N ALA A 164 -3.69 15.80 -14.78
CA ALA A 164 -2.65 15.52 -15.77
C ALA A 164 -3.24 15.01 -17.09
N TYR A 165 -4.22 14.10 -17.02
CA TYR A 165 -4.89 13.55 -18.18
C TYR A 165 -5.68 14.60 -18.96
N ILE A 166 -6.52 15.38 -18.28
CA ILE A 166 -7.34 16.43 -18.91
C ILE A 166 -6.45 17.50 -19.56
N SER A 167 -5.39 17.92 -18.86
CA SER A 167 -4.43 18.88 -19.42
C SER A 167 -3.77 18.35 -20.67
N GLY A 168 -3.42 17.05 -20.70
CA GLY A 168 -2.88 16.39 -21.89
C GLY A 168 -3.85 16.36 -23.07
N THR A 169 -5.12 16.01 -22.82
CA THR A 169 -6.15 15.98 -23.86
C THR A 169 -6.51 17.37 -24.40
N GLN A 170 -6.35 18.40 -23.57
CA GLN A 170 -6.51 19.81 -23.98
C GLN A 170 -5.25 20.41 -24.61
N LEU A 171 -4.20 19.61 -24.82
CA LEU A 171 -2.91 20.05 -25.37
C LEU A 171 -2.22 21.15 -24.54
N ASN A 172 -2.55 21.26 -23.26
CA ASN A 172 -1.88 22.16 -22.32
C ASN A 172 -0.58 21.53 -21.81
N THR A 173 0.45 21.54 -22.64
CA THR A 173 1.74 20.91 -22.36
C THR A 173 2.38 21.43 -21.08
N ALA A 174 2.29 22.73 -20.82
CA ALA A 174 2.90 23.33 -19.62
C ALA A 174 2.29 22.77 -18.31
N LEU A 175 0.96 22.69 -18.24
CA LEU A 175 0.27 22.15 -17.08
C LEU A 175 0.48 20.64 -16.93
N THR A 176 0.50 19.91 -18.05
CA THR A 176 0.78 18.46 -18.07
C THR A 176 2.18 18.17 -17.51
N ILE A 177 3.20 18.91 -17.94
CA ILE A 177 4.57 18.76 -17.41
C ILE A 177 4.61 19.12 -15.93
N ALA A 178 3.95 20.20 -15.50
CA ALA A 178 3.88 20.56 -14.08
C ALA A 178 3.25 19.43 -13.23
N CYS A 179 2.16 18.82 -13.68
CA CYS A 179 1.53 17.67 -13.00
C CYS A 179 2.49 16.47 -12.90
N ILE A 180 3.20 16.12 -13.97
CA ILE A 180 4.17 15.01 -13.97
C ILE A 180 5.28 15.27 -12.95
N ILE A 181 5.82 16.48 -12.91
CA ILE A 181 6.87 16.86 -11.94
C ILE A 181 6.34 16.73 -10.51
N VAL A 182 5.14 17.25 -10.23
CA VAL A 182 4.51 17.16 -8.91
C VAL A 182 4.27 15.70 -8.51
N ILE A 183 3.75 14.86 -9.42
CA ILE A 183 3.55 13.42 -9.19
C ILE A 183 4.88 12.75 -8.82
N GLY A 184 5.96 13.05 -9.53
CA GLY A 184 7.28 12.50 -9.26
C GLY A 184 7.87 12.95 -7.92
N ILE A 185 7.77 14.25 -7.59
CA ILE A 185 8.25 14.79 -6.32
C ILE A 185 7.51 14.15 -5.14
N VAL A 186 6.20 14.01 -5.26
CA VAL A 186 5.37 13.44 -4.19
C VAL A 186 5.65 11.94 -4.04
N ALA A 187 5.87 11.20 -5.12
CA ALA A 187 6.27 9.80 -5.05
C ALA A 187 7.56 9.62 -4.26
N VAL A 188 8.58 10.42 -4.54
CA VAL A 188 9.88 10.41 -3.82
C VAL A 188 9.69 10.83 -2.36
N ALA A 189 8.88 11.86 -2.09
CA ALA A 189 8.60 12.33 -0.74
C ALA A 189 7.88 11.26 0.11
N LEU A 190 6.90 10.56 -0.46
CA LEU A 190 6.19 9.46 0.19
C LEU A 190 7.15 8.29 0.51
N ASP A 191 7.98 7.88 -0.45
CA ASP A 191 8.99 6.83 -0.21
C ASP A 191 9.97 7.22 0.89
N ALA A 192 10.47 8.46 0.86
CA ALA A 192 11.37 8.98 1.89
C ALA A 192 10.72 9.06 3.28
N ALA A 193 9.45 9.49 3.34
CA ALA A 193 8.69 9.57 4.59
C ALA A 193 8.49 8.19 5.22
N ILE A 194 8.14 7.18 4.41
CA ILE A 194 7.94 5.81 4.91
C ILE A 194 9.28 5.20 5.34
N ARG A 195 10.36 5.44 4.60
CA ARG A 195 11.70 5.00 4.98
C ARG A 195 12.11 5.59 6.33
N TRP A 196 11.96 6.91 6.48
CA TRP A 196 12.27 7.58 7.73
C TRP A 196 11.43 7.05 8.91
N LEU A 197 10.15 6.76 8.69
CA LEU A 197 9.29 6.16 9.68
C LEU A 197 9.74 4.74 10.04
N GLY A 198 10.12 3.94 9.03
CA GLY A 198 10.66 2.59 9.22
C GLY A 198 11.94 2.59 10.06
N ASP A 199 12.90 3.46 9.73
CA ASP A 199 14.16 3.60 10.46
C ASP A 199 13.95 4.02 11.93
N ARG A 200 12.88 4.77 12.20
CA ARG A 200 12.52 5.16 13.57
C ARG A 200 11.81 4.07 14.36
N LEU A 201 10.94 3.32 13.70
CA LEU A 201 10.10 2.29 14.35
C LEU A 201 10.80 0.93 14.45
N VAL A 202 11.80 0.69 13.59
CA VAL A 202 12.53 -0.59 13.53
C VAL A 202 14.05 -0.33 13.56
N PRO A 203 14.61 0.27 14.65
CA PRO A 203 16.02 0.67 14.72
C PRO A 203 17.00 -0.51 14.76
N TRP A 204 16.50 -1.74 14.92
CA TRP A 204 17.32 -2.97 14.90
C TRP A 204 17.46 -3.57 13.51
N HIS A 205 16.80 -3.03 12.49
CA HIS A 205 16.93 -3.50 11.12
C HIS A 205 18.37 -3.30 10.59
N GLY A 206 18.98 -4.39 10.12
CA GLY A 206 20.36 -4.36 9.57
C GLY A 206 21.49 -4.38 10.60
N LYS A 207 21.22 -4.63 11.89
CA LYS A 207 22.21 -4.75 12.96
C LYS A 207 22.41 -6.18 13.49
N VAL A 208 21.77 -7.17 12.84
CA VAL A 208 21.88 -8.59 13.21
C VAL A 208 22.37 -9.39 12.00
#